data_4a06810008ccf44487df0bd92c644a1f
#
_entry.id   4a06810008ccf44487df0bd92c644a1f
#
_cell.length_a   1.000
_cell.length_b   1.000
_cell.length_c   1.000
_cell.angle_alpha   90.00
_cell.angle_beta   90.00
_cell.angle_gamma   90.00
#
_symmetry.space_group_name_H-M   'P 1'
#
loop_
_entity.id
_entity.type
_entity.pdbx_description
1 polymer ?
#
loop_
_entity_poly.entity_id
_entity_poly.type
_entity_poly.pdbx_seq_one_letter_code
_entity_poly.pdbx_strand_id
1 'polypeptide(L)'
;MDRTRKTKLQERLQEIYCQSSQDSGAWLELNFSTGGLLNVTIVSPRFQNLTAPERQQHLQDNLPPEFQGNLGFLSLYTPEEAEKFDLRPSPSTPPTRPQTWQDLAIQAANPQNPAPAPEPRTSTQPHTVTFYSFKGGVGRTTALIHVAWILAQRGRKVVAIDLDVEAPGLSYAFPLDTTLSKGLVDYFYDRAYGLEDAYDVKITDIFGEVEIPDALGRLFVVPAGEMSLDYVAKVDDLRATTVTDTGQSLWEVLVADLQRQLAPDFILVDSRTGLNQWGAFSLLQAAHEAVIFLFPNEQNLKGAQILLESLRSVNKAEPRIVFSPVPDLTETGLARVRSIWQELSPLLAQFTPEDAPESDPDDREQEDDDAWGEDPLMVGYTPTIALA
;
A
#
# COMPACT_ATOMS: atom_id res chain seq x y z
N MET A 1 5.67 19.54 9.95
CA MET A 1 4.88 20.50 10.75
C MET A 1 4.29 19.77 11.95
N ASP A 2 4.28 20.39 13.14
CA ASP A 2 3.79 19.75 14.36
C ASP A 2 2.27 19.51 14.27
N ARG A 3 1.86 18.26 14.45
CA ARG A 3 0.46 17.79 14.37
C ARG A 3 -0.46 18.53 15.34
N THR A 4 0.04 18.87 16.52
CA THR A 4 -0.67 19.64 17.53
C THR A 4 -1.14 21.01 17.00
N ARG A 5 -0.36 21.59 16.08
CA ARG A 5 -0.69 22.86 15.44
C ARG A 5 -1.81 22.73 14.40
N LYS A 6 -1.80 21.63 13.60
CA LYS A 6 -2.89 21.35 12.64
C LYS A 6 -4.22 21.14 13.35
N THR A 7 -4.24 20.32 14.40
CA THR A 7 -5.45 20.03 15.19
C THR A 7 -6.01 21.29 15.82
N LYS A 8 -5.16 22.11 16.46
CA LYS A 8 -5.59 23.39 17.04
C LYS A 8 -6.13 24.36 15.99
N LEU A 9 -5.52 24.40 14.81
CA LEU A 9 -6.02 25.21 13.69
C LEU A 9 -7.37 24.71 13.22
N GLN A 10 -7.53 23.42 13.06
CA GLN A 10 -8.78 22.79 12.61
C GLN A 10 -9.91 23.05 13.63
N GLU A 11 -9.67 22.82 14.90
CA GLU A 11 -10.63 23.11 15.98
C GLU A 11 -11.06 24.58 15.97
N ARG A 12 -10.09 25.50 15.87
CA ARG A 12 -10.37 26.95 15.83
C ARG A 12 -11.19 27.34 14.61
N LEU A 13 -10.84 26.88 13.42
CA LEU A 13 -11.60 27.21 12.20
C LEU A 13 -12.98 26.54 12.21
N GLN A 14 -13.09 25.34 12.75
CA GLN A 14 -14.36 24.64 12.90
C GLN A 14 -15.28 25.38 13.85
N GLU A 15 -14.77 25.90 14.95
CA GLU A 15 -15.51 26.76 15.89
C GLU A 15 -16.01 28.05 15.22
N ILE A 16 -15.19 28.66 14.37
CA ILE A 16 -15.54 29.90 13.68
C ILE A 16 -16.54 29.67 12.56
N TYR A 17 -16.39 28.63 11.74
CA TYR A 17 -17.11 28.47 10.47
C TYR A 17 -18.21 27.41 10.48
N CYS A 18 -18.22 26.47 11.45
CA CYS A 18 -19.06 25.28 11.42
C CYS A 18 -19.87 24.98 12.69
N GLN A 19 -19.84 25.83 13.77
CA GLN A 19 -20.42 25.47 15.07
C GLN A 19 -21.77 26.11 15.40
N SER A 20 -22.43 26.85 14.53
CA SER A 20 -23.74 27.40 14.87
C SER A 20 -24.87 26.48 14.41
N SER A 21 -25.98 26.46 15.19
CA SER A 21 -27.19 25.70 14.86
C SER A 21 -27.87 26.14 13.54
N GLN A 22 -27.36 27.21 12.93
CA GLN A 22 -27.79 27.73 11.62
C GLN A 22 -26.86 27.26 10.48
N ASP A 23 -25.79 26.57 10.81
CA ASP A 23 -24.74 26.15 9.84
C ASP A 23 -25.05 24.77 9.20
N SER A 24 -26.32 24.48 8.87
CA SER A 24 -26.67 23.29 8.12
C SER A 24 -25.95 23.28 6.78
N GLY A 25 -25.10 22.28 6.53
CA GLY A 25 -24.29 22.16 5.32
C GLY A 25 -22.92 22.83 5.39
N ALA A 26 -22.51 23.39 6.55
CA ALA A 26 -21.14 23.89 6.71
C ALA A 26 -20.13 22.77 7.00
N TRP A 27 -18.97 22.86 6.36
CA TRP A 27 -17.85 21.94 6.58
C TRP A 27 -16.50 22.60 6.28
N LEU A 28 -15.43 21.99 6.81
CA LEU A 28 -14.06 22.46 6.70
C LEU A 28 -13.11 21.31 6.38
N GLU A 29 -12.22 21.53 5.42
CA GLU A 29 -11.14 20.63 5.12
C GLU A 29 -9.79 21.36 5.06
N LEU A 30 -8.76 20.79 5.70
CA LEU A 30 -7.40 21.33 5.75
C LEU A 30 -6.41 20.28 5.23
N ASN A 31 -5.74 20.59 4.14
CA ASN A 31 -4.74 19.74 3.54
C ASN A 31 -3.40 20.50 3.40
N PHE A 32 -2.29 19.80 3.65
CA PHE A 32 -0.96 20.35 3.40
C PHE A 32 -0.39 19.76 2.11
N SER A 33 0.06 20.62 1.20
CA SER A 33 0.81 20.20 0.04
C SER A 33 2.19 19.65 0.43
N THR A 34 2.83 18.90 -0.46
CA THR A 34 4.20 18.40 -0.28
C THR A 34 5.23 19.50 -0.04
N GLY A 35 4.94 20.74 -0.48
CA GLY A 35 5.75 21.93 -0.19
C GLY A 35 5.44 22.63 1.14
N GLY A 36 4.59 22.03 2.00
CA GLY A 36 4.21 22.61 3.29
C GLY A 36 3.21 23.76 3.24
N LEU A 37 2.63 24.04 2.05
CA LEU A 37 1.56 25.02 1.90
C LEU A 37 0.23 24.46 2.42
N LEU A 38 -0.52 25.29 3.13
CA LEU A 38 -1.83 24.96 3.68
C LEU A 38 -2.92 25.25 2.63
N ASN A 39 -3.58 24.20 2.16
CA ASN A 39 -4.79 24.30 1.35
C ASN A 39 -6.00 24.27 2.29
N VAL A 40 -6.92 25.22 2.12
CA VAL A 40 -8.08 25.39 2.96
C VAL A 40 -9.34 25.39 2.12
N THR A 41 -10.25 24.44 2.39
CA THR A 41 -11.60 24.44 1.82
C THR A 41 -12.58 24.68 2.95
N ILE A 42 -13.40 25.73 2.86
CA ILE A 42 -14.44 26.03 3.84
C ILE A 42 -15.75 26.28 3.10
N VAL A 43 -16.76 25.55 3.48
CA VAL A 43 -18.14 25.82 3.12
C VAL A 43 -18.85 26.37 4.38
N SER A 44 -19.32 27.60 4.32
CA SER A 44 -19.95 28.23 5.47
C SER A 44 -20.98 29.28 5.05
N PRO A 45 -22.15 29.37 5.69
CA PRO A 45 -23.11 30.44 5.47
C PRO A 45 -22.55 31.82 5.85
N ARG A 46 -21.47 31.90 6.63
CA ARG A 46 -20.78 33.14 6.93
C ARG A 46 -20.18 33.86 5.74
N PHE A 47 -20.02 33.14 4.63
CA PHE A 47 -19.56 33.73 3.36
C PHE A 47 -20.69 34.31 2.51
N GLN A 48 -21.94 34.25 2.97
CA GLN A 48 -23.06 34.82 2.27
C GLN A 48 -22.93 36.35 2.17
N ASN A 49 -23.18 36.87 0.98
CA ASN A 49 -23.02 38.29 0.62
C ASN A 49 -21.57 38.84 0.69
N LEU A 50 -20.54 37.98 0.85
CA LEU A 50 -19.15 38.38 0.75
C LEU A 50 -18.59 38.06 -0.64
N THR A 51 -17.84 38.98 -1.19
CA THR A 51 -17.05 38.76 -2.40
C THR A 51 -15.84 37.85 -2.12
N ALA A 52 -15.25 37.25 -3.15
CA ALA A 52 -14.11 36.36 -2.95
C ALA A 52 -12.92 37.00 -2.22
N PRO A 53 -12.52 38.28 -2.48
CA PRO A 53 -11.51 38.96 -1.68
C PRO A 53 -11.91 39.16 -0.20
N GLU A 54 -13.17 39.48 0.07
CA GLU A 54 -13.66 39.65 1.45
C GLU A 54 -13.65 38.33 2.21
N ARG A 55 -14.01 37.21 1.59
CA ARG A 55 -13.90 35.86 2.18
C ARG A 55 -12.45 35.52 2.52
N GLN A 56 -11.54 35.82 1.60
CA GLN A 56 -10.11 35.60 1.81
C GLN A 56 -9.58 36.44 2.99
N GLN A 57 -9.94 37.72 3.04
CA GLN A 57 -9.57 38.60 4.15
C GLN A 57 -10.13 38.08 5.49
N HIS A 58 -11.40 37.69 5.48
CA HIS A 58 -12.05 37.13 6.67
C HIS A 58 -11.36 35.85 7.17
N LEU A 59 -10.87 34.98 6.28
CA LEU A 59 -10.06 33.83 6.64
C LEU A 59 -8.69 34.26 7.21
N GLN A 60 -7.99 35.18 6.55
CA GLN A 60 -6.68 35.64 6.97
C GLN A 60 -6.71 36.26 8.37
N ASP A 61 -7.74 37.05 8.71
CA ASP A 61 -7.93 37.69 10.01
C ASP A 61 -8.14 36.67 11.15
N ASN A 62 -8.62 35.48 10.80
CA ASN A 62 -8.89 34.40 11.75
C ASN A 62 -7.78 33.33 11.80
N LEU A 63 -6.82 33.37 10.89
CA LEU A 63 -5.68 32.47 10.89
C LEU A 63 -4.61 32.93 11.89
N PRO A 64 -4.02 31.99 12.66
CA PRO A 64 -2.84 32.30 13.46
C PRO A 64 -1.69 32.80 12.59
N PRO A 65 -0.84 33.74 13.07
CA PRO A 65 0.23 34.37 12.28
C PRO A 65 1.18 33.36 11.62
N GLU A 66 1.43 32.23 12.26
CA GLU A 66 2.31 31.16 11.74
C GLU A 66 1.79 30.48 10.47
N PHE A 67 0.50 30.62 10.15
CA PHE A 67 -0.10 30.04 8.94
C PHE A 67 -0.34 31.04 7.81
N GLN A 68 -0.33 32.35 8.13
CA GLN A 68 -0.64 33.40 7.14
C GLN A 68 0.36 33.46 5.97
N GLY A 69 1.63 33.09 6.20
CA GLY A 69 2.68 33.06 5.17
C GLY A 69 2.75 31.79 4.32
N ASN A 70 2.00 30.73 4.68
CA ASN A 70 2.10 29.41 4.07
C ASN A 70 0.77 28.94 3.46
N LEU A 71 -0.04 29.87 2.97
CA LEU A 71 -1.31 29.55 2.30
C LEU A 71 -1.07 29.11 0.86
N GLY A 72 -1.67 27.99 0.47
CA GLY A 72 -1.76 27.48 -0.88
C GLY A 72 -3.11 27.82 -1.52
N PHE A 73 -3.88 26.80 -1.87
CA PHE A 73 -5.22 27.00 -2.44
C PHE A 73 -6.25 27.32 -1.35
N LEU A 74 -7.08 28.34 -1.66
CA LEU A 74 -8.21 28.75 -0.82
C LEU A 74 -9.51 28.56 -1.58
N SER A 75 -10.37 27.65 -1.09
CA SER A 75 -11.67 27.32 -1.65
C SER A 75 -12.74 27.70 -0.61
N LEU A 76 -13.36 28.88 -0.78
CA LEU A 76 -14.25 29.49 0.21
C LEU A 76 -15.64 29.68 -0.40
N TYR A 77 -16.60 28.87 0.00
CA TYR A 77 -17.93 28.81 -0.62
C TYR A 77 -19.05 28.95 0.41
N THR A 78 -20.20 29.44 -0.05
CA THR A 78 -21.46 29.28 0.69
C THR A 78 -22.01 27.87 0.49
N PRO A 79 -22.93 27.37 1.35
CA PRO A 79 -23.60 26.08 1.12
C PRO A 79 -24.32 25.99 -0.22
N GLU A 80 -24.95 27.08 -0.68
CA GLU A 80 -25.64 27.13 -1.99
C GLU A 80 -24.66 27.03 -3.16
N GLU A 81 -23.48 27.67 -3.05
CA GLU A 81 -22.42 27.55 -4.04
C GLU A 81 -21.83 26.14 -4.04
N ALA A 82 -21.61 25.55 -2.88
CA ALA A 82 -21.11 24.18 -2.75
C ALA A 82 -22.07 23.16 -3.38
N GLU A 83 -23.36 23.30 -3.15
CA GLU A 83 -24.39 22.47 -3.78
C GLU A 83 -24.41 22.64 -5.31
N LYS A 84 -24.29 23.88 -5.79
CA LYS A 84 -24.27 24.20 -7.22
C LYS A 84 -23.05 23.59 -7.95
N PHE A 85 -21.91 23.48 -7.28
CA PHE A 85 -20.67 22.93 -7.80
C PHE A 85 -20.48 21.46 -7.43
N ASP A 86 -21.49 20.80 -6.82
CA ASP A 86 -21.44 19.43 -6.27
C ASP A 86 -20.21 19.18 -5.36
N LEU A 87 -19.83 20.21 -4.60
CA LEU A 87 -18.74 20.10 -3.65
C LEU A 87 -19.21 19.38 -2.41
N ARG A 88 -18.56 18.29 -2.06
CA ARG A 88 -18.83 17.51 -0.86
C ARG A 88 -17.55 17.44 -0.01
N PRO A 89 -17.69 17.38 1.32
CA PRO A 89 -16.54 17.09 2.16
C PRO A 89 -15.99 15.74 1.75
N SER A 90 -14.67 15.62 1.66
CA SER A 90 -14.03 14.32 1.56
C SER A 90 -14.60 13.41 2.66
N PRO A 91 -14.96 12.16 2.37
CA PRO A 91 -15.60 11.30 3.35
C PRO A 91 -14.81 11.33 4.66
N SER A 92 -15.44 11.89 5.69
CA SER A 92 -14.82 12.12 7.01
C SER A 92 -14.72 10.88 7.88
N THR A 93 -15.01 9.72 7.31
CA THR A 93 -14.70 8.47 7.98
C THR A 93 -13.21 8.24 7.79
N PRO A 94 -12.37 8.39 8.83
CA PRO A 94 -10.99 7.96 8.72
C PRO A 94 -11.03 6.50 8.24
N PRO A 95 -10.16 6.08 7.30
CA PRO A 95 -10.12 4.70 6.91
C PRO A 95 -10.07 3.86 8.17
N THR A 96 -10.93 2.85 8.25
CA THR A 96 -11.03 1.94 9.40
C THR A 96 -9.69 1.28 9.71
N ARG A 97 -8.76 1.32 8.73
CA ARG A 97 -7.38 0.84 8.83
C ARG A 97 -6.39 1.87 8.29
N PRO A 98 -5.20 1.97 8.90
CA PRO A 98 -4.10 2.77 8.35
C PRO A 98 -3.76 2.32 6.94
N GLN A 99 -3.64 3.29 6.03
CA GLN A 99 -3.26 3.06 4.62
C GLN A 99 -1.87 3.58 4.30
N THR A 100 -1.32 4.43 5.17
CA THR A 100 -0.01 5.04 5.02
C THR A 100 0.83 4.91 6.28
N TRP A 101 2.16 5.08 6.15
CA TRP A 101 3.05 5.17 7.31
C TRP A 101 2.66 6.32 8.25
N GLN A 102 2.10 7.40 7.71
CA GLN A 102 1.62 8.53 8.51
C GLN A 102 0.41 8.13 9.35
N ASP A 103 -0.55 7.39 8.78
CA ASP A 103 -1.74 6.92 9.51
C ASP A 103 -1.33 6.00 10.67
N LEU A 104 -0.33 5.13 10.43
CA LEU A 104 0.23 4.28 11.49
C LEU A 104 0.85 5.08 12.63
N ALA A 105 1.63 6.12 12.31
CA ALA A 105 2.21 6.99 13.31
C ALA A 105 1.12 7.74 14.10
N ILE A 106 0.01 8.04 13.44
CA ILE A 106 -1.18 8.66 14.04
C ILE A 106 -1.86 7.70 15.01
N GLN A 107 -2.06 6.45 14.59
CA GLN A 107 -2.67 5.41 15.41
C GLN A 107 -1.79 5.08 16.63
N ALA A 108 -0.49 4.89 16.42
CA ALA A 108 0.46 4.62 17.50
C ALA A 108 0.51 5.72 18.57
N ALA A 109 0.29 6.98 18.19
CA ALA A 109 0.20 8.10 19.13
C ALA A 109 -1.13 8.16 19.90
N ASN A 110 -2.10 7.32 19.56
CA ASN A 110 -3.39 7.24 20.23
C ASN A 110 -3.71 5.79 20.66
N PRO A 111 -3.14 5.30 21.77
CA PRO A 111 -3.26 3.91 22.21
C PRO A 111 -4.68 3.46 22.57
N GLN A 112 -5.64 4.37 22.62
CA GLN A 112 -7.05 4.04 22.88
C GLN A 112 -7.79 3.53 21.63
N ASN A 113 -7.14 3.53 20.47
CA ASN A 113 -7.74 3.03 19.24
C ASN A 113 -7.22 1.60 18.99
N PRO A 114 -7.95 0.55 19.33
CA PRO A 114 -7.51 -0.81 19.15
C PRO A 114 -7.29 -1.12 17.66
N ALA A 115 -6.41 -2.06 17.37
CA ALA A 115 -6.26 -2.58 16.00
C ALA A 115 -7.63 -3.08 15.49
N PRO A 116 -8.00 -2.79 14.25
CA PRO A 116 -9.25 -3.28 13.69
C PRO A 116 -9.26 -4.81 13.66
N ALA A 117 -10.44 -5.41 13.81
CA ALA A 117 -10.58 -6.86 13.69
C ALA A 117 -10.10 -7.37 12.34
N PRO A 118 -9.53 -8.60 12.23
CA PRO A 118 -9.16 -9.18 10.95
C PRO A 118 -10.34 -9.17 9.98
N GLU A 119 -10.10 -8.89 8.71
CA GLU A 119 -11.15 -9.01 7.70
C GLU A 119 -11.44 -10.48 7.41
N PRO A 120 -12.71 -10.92 7.48
CA PRO A 120 -13.04 -12.26 7.08
C PRO A 120 -12.77 -12.44 5.59
N ARG A 121 -11.91 -13.38 5.23
CA ARG A 121 -11.66 -13.74 3.83
C ARG A 121 -12.89 -14.40 3.24
N THR A 122 -13.30 -13.96 2.07
CA THR A 122 -14.26 -14.70 1.25
C THR A 122 -13.49 -15.68 0.37
N SER A 123 -13.96 -16.92 0.28
CA SER A 123 -13.31 -17.98 -0.52
C SER A 123 -13.21 -17.67 -2.03
N THR A 124 -13.84 -16.60 -2.47
CA THR A 124 -13.87 -16.16 -3.88
C THR A 124 -12.85 -15.09 -4.22
N GLN A 125 -12.17 -14.51 -3.23
CA GLN A 125 -11.15 -13.48 -3.48
C GLN A 125 -9.76 -14.11 -3.67
N PRO A 126 -8.93 -13.58 -4.60
CA PRO A 126 -7.57 -14.06 -4.78
C PRO A 126 -6.73 -13.83 -3.53
N HIS A 127 -5.84 -14.76 -3.23
CA HIS A 127 -4.88 -14.56 -2.15
C HIS A 127 -3.74 -13.66 -2.60
N THR A 128 -3.59 -12.50 -1.97
CA THR A 128 -2.53 -11.54 -2.30
C THR A 128 -1.33 -11.72 -1.40
N VAL A 129 -0.19 -12.03 -2.01
CA VAL A 129 1.12 -12.16 -1.35
C VAL A 129 2.03 -11.04 -1.82
N THR A 130 2.47 -10.20 -0.89
CA THR A 130 3.39 -9.09 -1.18
C THR A 130 4.83 -9.50 -0.84
N PHE A 131 5.71 -9.41 -1.81
CA PHE A 131 7.15 -9.59 -1.67
C PHE A 131 7.78 -8.24 -1.38
N TYR A 132 8.30 -8.06 -0.19
CA TYR A 132 8.81 -6.77 0.29
C TYR A 132 10.22 -6.90 0.88
N SER A 133 10.97 -5.81 0.86
CA SER A 133 12.25 -5.71 1.56
C SER A 133 12.52 -4.28 2.01
N PHE A 134 13.20 -4.13 3.14
CA PHE A 134 13.64 -2.81 3.60
C PHE A 134 14.76 -2.24 2.73
N LYS A 135 15.61 -3.11 2.16
CA LYS A 135 16.71 -2.75 1.25
C LYS A 135 16.64 -3.53 -0.05
N GLY A 136 17.13 -2.92 -1.13
CA GLY A 136 17.27 -3.58 -2.42
C GLY A 136 18.37 -4.63 -2.48
N GLY A 137 18.37 -5.44 -3.54
CA GLY A 137 19.41 -6.43 -3.81
C GLY A 137 19.34 -7.71 -2.96
N VAL A 138 18.19 -7.99 -2.35
CA VAL A 138 17.98 -9.18 -1.49
C VAL A 138 17.27 -10.33 -2.21
N GLY A 139 17.10 -10.28 -3.54
CA GLY A 139 16.51 -11.36 -4.32
C GLY A 139 14.98 -11.45 -4.28
N ARG A 140 14.28 -10.41 -3.82
CA ARG A 140 12.83 -10.33 -3.72
C ARG A 140 12.11 -10.67 -5.04
N THR A 141 12.43 -9.92 -6.10
CA THR A 141 11.86 -10.12 -7.44
C THR A 141 12.17 -11.52 -7.98
N THR A 142 13.39 -11.99 -7.80
CA THR A 142 13.81 -13.35 -8.20
C THR A 142 12.97 -14.42 -7.50
N ALA A 143 12.75 -14.27 -6.18
CA ALA A 143 11.93 -15.21 -5.42
C ALA A 143 10.47 -15.19 -5.90
N LEU A 144 9.90 -14.01 -6.15
CA LEU A 144 8.54 -13.86 -6.68
C LEU A 144 8.40 -14.62 -8.02
N ILE A 145 9.35 -14.45 -8.93
CA ILE A 145 9.35 -15.13 -10.24
C ILE A 145 9.30 -16.65 -10.06
N HIS A 146 10.15 -17.20 -9.19
CA HIS A 146 10.19 -18.64 -8.95
C HIS A 146 8.90 -19.16 -8.31
N VAL A 147 8.36 -18.42 -7.33
CA VAL A 147 7.10 -18.79 -6.69
C VAL A 147 5.94 -18.74 -7.69
N ALA A 148 5.86 -17.70 -8.53
CA ALA A 148 4.85 -17.59 -9.58
C ALA A 148 4.91 -18.79 -10.54
N TRP A 149 6.11 -19.16 -10.97
CA TRP A 149 6.36 -20.31 -11.84
C TRP A 149 5.91 -21.63 -11.20
N ILE A 150 6.34 -21.89 -9.96
CA ILE A 150 6.00 -23.11 -9.21
C ILE A 150 4.49 -23.22 -8.99
N LEU A 151 3.81 -22.13 -8.63
CA LEU A 151 2.36 -22.12 -8.45
C LEU A 151 1.63 -22.45 -9.75
N ALA A 152 2.06 -21.88 -10.88
CA ALA A 152 1.48 -22.16 -12.18
C ALA A 152 1.73 -23.63 -12.59
N GLN A 153 2.93 -24.18 -12.37
CA GLN A 153 3.18 -25.60 -12.58
C GLN A 153 2.27 -26.51 -11.74
N ARG A 154 1.92 -26.09 -10.52
CA ARG A 154 1.00 -26.79 -9.61
C ARG A 154 -0.49 -26.57 -9.92
N GLY A 155 -0.82 -26.02 -11.09
CA GLY A 155 -2.19 -25.85 -11.55
C GLY A 155 -2.89 -24.59 -11.04
N ARG A 156 -2.16 -23.65 -10.43
CA ARG A 156 -2.74 -22.40 -9.94
C ARG A 156 -2.77 -21.34 -11.04
N LYS A 157 -3.77 -20.50 -10.99
CA LYS A 157 -3.84 -19.31 -11.81
C LYS A 157 -3.27 -18.13 -11.03
N VAL A 158 -2.18 -17.58 -11.52
CA VAL A 158 -1.36 -16.59 -10.83
C VAL A 158 -1.31 -15.29 -11.63
N VAL A 159 -1.41 -14.16 -10.94
CA VAL A 159 -1.13 -12.83 -11.49
C VAL A 159 0.07 -12.25 -10.72
N ALA A 160 1.17 -11.96 -11.40
CA ALA A 160 2.32 -11.25 -10.85
C ALA A 160 2.23 -9.77 -11.22
N ILE A 161 2.28 -8.88 -10.23
CA ILE A 161 2.12 -7.43 -10.41
C ILE A 161 3.40 -6.71 -10.02
N ASP A 162 3.92 -5.88 -10.93
CA ASP A 162 5.06 -5.00 -10.67
C ASP A 162 4.59 -3.70 -10.03
N LEU A 163 4.74 -3.59 -8.73
CA LEU A 163 4.44 -2.38 -7.96
C LEU A 163 5.72 -1.61 -7.58
N ASP A 164 6.89 -2.04 -8.03
CA ASP A 164 8.13 -1.23 -7.96
C ASP A 164 8.16 -0.20 -9.09
N VAL A 165 7.15 0.68 -9.09
CA VAL A 165 6.90 1.63 -10.18
C VAL A 165 8.03 2.62 -10.45
N GLU A 166 8.95 2.83 -9.51
CA GLU A 166 10.11 3.71 -9.73
C GLU A 166 11.32 2.96 -10.33
N ALA A 167 11.38 1.61 -10.18
CA ALA A 167 12.46 0.79 -10.73
C ALA A 167 11.91 -0.58 -11.17
N PRO A 168 10.98 -0.60 -12.16
CA PRO A 168 10.27 -1.82 -12.56
C PRO A 168 11.21 -2.88 -13.11
N GLY A 169 10.93 -4.15 -12.82
CA GLY A 169 11.80 -5.28 -13.15
C GLY A 169 11.10 -6.50 -13.73
N LEU A 170 9.81 -6.72 -13.43
CA LEU A 170 9.12 -7.94 -13.83
C LEU A 170 9.00 -8.12 -15.35
N SER A 171 8.83 -7.06 -16.12
CA SER A 171 8.74 -7.10 -17.57
C SER A 171 10.02 -7.60 -18.26
N TYR A 172 11.17 -7.44 -17.60
CA TYR A 172 12.46 -7.93 -18.10
C TYR A 172 12.73 -9.40 -17.73
N ALA A 173 12.08 -9.86 -16.67
CA ALA A 173 12.28 -11.20 -16.14
C ALA A 173 11.36 -12.26 -16.78
N PHE A 174 10.19 -11.83 -17.26
CA PHE A 174 9.24 -12.70 -17.92
C PHE A 174 9.19 -12.41 -19.44
N PRO A 175 9.42 -13.43 -20.30
CA PRO A 175 9.22 -13.28 -21.73
C PRO A 175 7.72 -13.18 -22.01
N LEU A 176 7.21 -11.98 -22.17
CA LEU A 176 5.83 -11.74 -22.56
C LEU A 176 5.73 -11.86 -24.09
N ASP A 177 4.80 -12.67 -24.58
CA ASP A 177 4.55 -12.84 -26.03
C ASP A 177 4.05 -11.57 -26.72
N THR A 178 3.55 -10.61 -25.93
CA THR A 178 3.03 -9.34 -26.44
C THR A 178 3.82 -8.18 -25.89
N THR A 179 4.21 -7.25 -26.75
CA THR A 179 4.74 -5.95 -26.34
C THR A 179 3.58 -5.14 -25.74
N LEU A 180 3.46 -5.18 -24.42
CA LEU A 180 2.50 -4.33 -23.72
C LEU A 180 3.03 -2.89 -23.70
N SER A 181 2.32 -1.98 -24.33
CA SER A 181 2.64 -0.55 -24.32
C SER A 181 2.05 0.17 -23.08
N LYS A 182 1.16 -0.49 -22.36
CA LYS A 182 0.50 0.02 -21.13
C LYS A 182 0.76 -0.94 -19.97
N GLY A 183 0.71 -0.41 -18.75
CA GLY A 183 0.89 -1.19 -17.53
C GLY A 183 0.08 -0.65 -16.36
N LEU A 184 0.48 -1.05 -15.16
CA LEU A 184 -0.18 -0.70 -13.91
C LEU A 184 -0.32 0.82 -13.70
N VAL A 185 0.74 1.58 -14.00
CA VAL A 185 0.77 3.04 -13.84
C VAL A 185 -0.25 3.69 -14.76
N ASP A 186 -0.33 3.26 -16.03
CA ASP A 186 -1.32 3.78 -16.97
C ASP A 186 -2.75 3.49 -16.51
N TYR A 187 -2.98 2.28 -16.02
CA TYR A 187 -4.28 1.88 -15.49
C TYR A 187 -4.67 2.69 -14.25
N PHE A 188 -3.76 2.84 -13.29
CA PHE A 188 -4.04 3.63 -12.09
C PHE A 188 -4.27 5.10 -12.41
N TYR A 189 -3.48 5.67 -13.33
CA TYR A 189 -3.62 7.06 -13.75
C TYR A 189 -4.98 7.31 -14.41
N ASP A 190 -5.39 6.42 -15.30
CA ASP A 190 -6.69 6.49 -15.98
C ASP A 190 -7.88 6.36 -15.00
N ARG A 191 -7.79 5.47 -14.01
CA ARG A 191 -8.81 5.33 -12.96
C ARG A 191 -8.85 6.49 -11.98
N ALA A 192 -7.72 7.15 -11.74
CA ALA A 192 -7.60 8.27 -10.82
C ALA A 192 -8.10 9.59 -11.42
N TYR A 193 -7.84 9.81 -12.71
CA TYR A 193 -8.03 11.10 -13.37
C TYR A 193 -8.92 11.04 -14.59
N GLY A 194 -9.28 9.85 -15.07
CA GLY A 194 -10.26 9.64 -16.14
C GLY A 194 -11.70 9.75 -15.62
N LEU A 195 -12.64 9.79 -16.56
CA LEU A 195 -14.07 9.69 -16.25
C LEU A 195 -14.52 8.24 -16.38
N GLU A 196 -15.32 7.74 -15.45
CA GLU A 196 -15.73 6.33 -15.37
C GLU A 196 -16.33 5.80 -16.68
N ASP A 197 -17.15 6.63 -17.37
CA ASP A 197 -17.78 6.28 -18.64
C ASP A 197 -16.83 6.35 -19.86
N ALA A 198 -15.59 6.80 -19.70
CA ALA A 198 -14.64 7.10 -20.77
C ALA A 198 -13.20 6.63 -20.48
N TYR A 199 -13.02 5.59 -19.66
CA TYR A 199 -11.70 5.03 -19.41
C TYR A 199 -11.04 4.47 -20.68
N ASP A 200 -9.84 4.98 -21.01
CA ASP A 200 -9.08 4.61 -22.20
C ASP A 200 -8.27 3.31 -22.02
N VAL A 201 -7.93 2.97 -20.76
CA VAL A 201 -7.11 1.79 -20.43
C VAL A 201 -7.97 0.67 -19.88
N LYS A 202 -8.11 -0.40 -20.67
CA LYS A 202 -8.83 -1.61 -20.23
C LYS A 202 -7.90 -2.51 -19.43
N ILE A 203 -8.47 -3.31 -18.54
CA ILE A 203 -7.69 -4.30 -17.76
C ILE A 203 -6.94 -5.28 -18.68
N THR A 204 -7.49 -5.61 -19.84
CA THR A 204 -6.87 -6.48 -20.85
C THR A 204 -5.65 -5.88 -21.55
N ASP A 205 -5.46 -4.56 -21.44
CA ASP A 205 -4.36 -3.86 -22.11
C ASP A 205 -3.08 -3.85 -21.26
N ILE A 206 -3.19 -4.24 -19.97
CA ILE A 206 -2.10 -4.10 -18.98
C ILE A 206 -1.51 -5.41 -18.50
N PHE A 207 -1.97 -6.56 -18.96
CA PHE A 207 -1.37 -7.85 -18.60
C PHE A 207 -1.05 -8.70 -19.83
N GLY A 208 0.01 -9.49 -19.69
CA GLY A 208 0.37 -10.52 -20.66
C GLY A 208 0.41 -11.90 -20.00
N GLU A 209 0.13 -12.95 -20.77
CA GLU A 209 0.30 -14.33 -20.32
C GLU A 209 1.74 -14.79 -20.59
N VAL A 210 2.30 -15.51 -19.64
CA VAL A 210 3.62 -16.15 -19.77
C VAL A 210 3.40 -17.61 -20.07
N GLU A 211 3.95 -18.07 -21.21
CA GLU A 211 3.92 -19.48 -21.56
C GLU A 211 4.89 -20.27 -20.67
N ILE A 212 4.36 -21.19 -19.90
CA ILE A 212 5.13 -22.09 -19.05
C ILE A 212 4.97 -23.52 -19.59
N PRO A 213 6.05 -24.16 -20.07
CA PRO A 213 5.98 -25.52 -20.57
C PRO A 213 5.42 -26.48 -19.51
N ASP A 214 4.50 -27.34 -19.95
CA ASP A 214 3.88 -28.39 -19.13
C ASP A 214 3.18 -27.91 -17.85
N ALA A 215 2.85 -26.61 -17.74
CA ALA A 215 2.11 -26.07 -16.60
C ALA A 215 0.65 -26.51 -16.63
N LEU A 216 0.12 -26.89 -15.47
CA LEU A 216 -1.29 -27.21 -15.28
C LEU A 216 -2.16 -25.97 -15.04
N GLY A 217 -1.55 -24.88 -14.60
CA GLY A 217 -2.15 -23.58 -14.35
C GLY A 217 -1.73 -22.53 -15.37
N ARG A 218 -1.90 -21.26 -15.01
CA ARG A 218 -1.57 -20.13 -15.90
C ARG A 218 -0.86 -19.01 -15.11
N LEU A 219 0.07 -18.33 -15.74
CA LEU A 219 0.75 -17.16 -15.19
C LEU A 219 0.48 -15.94 -16.05
N PHE A 220 0.00 -14.86 -15.42
CA PHE A 220 -0.16 -13.55 -16.03
C PHE A 220 0.76 -12.56 -15.33
N VAL A 221 1.27 -11.60 -16.08
CA VAL A 221 2.12 -10.52 -15.55
C VAL A 221 1.52 -9.18 -15.88
N VAL A 222 1.39 -8.34 -14.88
CA VAL A 222 1.01 -6.93 -14.98
C VAL A 222 2.29 -6.12 -14.77
N PRO A 223 2.97 -5.64 -15.82
CA PRO A 223 4.14 -4.78 -15.70
C PRO A 223 3.75 -3.41 -15.16
N ALA A 224 4.71 -2.66 -14.62
CA ALA A 224 4.47 -1.29 -14.17
C ALA A 224 4.09 -0.35 -15.32
N GLY A 225 4.67 -0.55 -16.51
CA GLY A 225 4.42 0.23 -17.72
C GLY A 225 5.71 0.40 -18.54
N GLU A 226 5.60 1.04 -19.70
CA GLU A 226 6.73 1.36 -20.56
C GLU A 226 7.45 2.61 -20.06
N MET A 227 8.75 2.48 -19.75
CA MET A 227 9.57 3.57 -19.23
C MET A 227 9.72 4.70 -20.27
N SER A 228 9.08 5.85 -20.00
CA SER A 228 9.08 7.04 -20.83
C SER A 228 8.98 8.30 -19.97
N LEU A 229 9.13 9.49 -20.53
CA LEU A 229 8.91 10.73 -19.79
C LEU A 229 7.43 10.88 -19.36
N ASP A 230 6.49 10.38 -20.15
CA ASP A 230 5.07 10.34 -19.80
C ASP A 230 4.82 9.41 -18.61
N TYR A 231 5.47 8.24 -18.61
CA TYR A 231 5.44 7.33 -17.47
C TYR A 231 5.95 7.99 -16.18
N VAL A 232 7.10 8.68 -16.24
CA VAL A 232 7.66 9.39 -15.08
C VAL A 232 6.70 10.44 -14.56
N ALA A 233 6.08 11.24 -15.45
CA ALA A 233 5.10 12.25 -15.06
C ALA A 233 3.88 11.61 -14.36
N LYS A 234 3.36 10.50 -14.88
CA LYS A 234 2.25 9.76 -14.24
C LYS A 234 2.62 9.23 -12.87
N VAL A 235 3.83 8.67 -12.70
CA VAL A 235 4.32 8.19 -11.39
C VAL A 235 4.46 9.34 -10.39
N ASP A 236 4.91 10.51 -10.83
CA ASP A 236 5.03 11.70 -9.97
C ASP A 236 3.67 12.24 -9.51
N ASP A 237 2.65 12.17 -10.37
CA ASP A 237 1.29 12.62 -10.05
C ASP A 237 0.53 11.64 -9.15
N LEU A 238 0.74 10.33 -9.34
CA LEU A 238 0.07 9.29 -8.56
C LEU A 238 0.58 9.25 -7.11
N ARG A 239 -0.37 9.09 -6.19
CA ARG A 239 -0.09 8.83 -4.77
C ARG A 239 -0.70 7.50 -4.36
N ALA A 240 -0.06 6.81 -3.43
CA ALA A 240 -0.59 5.57 -2.87
C ALA A 240 -1.97 5.73 -2.18
N THR A 241 -2.36 6.96 -1.88
CA THR A 241 -3.67 7.33 -1.34
C THR A 241 -4.63 7.85 -2.40
N THR A 242 -4.23 7.87 -3.67
CA THR A 242 -5.12 8.29 -4.76
C THR A 242 -6.28 7.30 -4.88
N VAL A 243 -7.46 7.84 -5.04
CA VAL A 243 -8.70 7.08 -5.22
C VAL A 243 -9.31 7.42 -6.58
N THR A 244 -10.28 6.62 -7.02
CA THR A 244 -11.08 6.94 -8.20
C THR A 244 -11.96 8.17 -7.95
N ASP A 245 -12.58 8.69 -8.98
CA ASP A 245 -13.61 9.76 -8.91
C ASP A 245 -14.77 9.38 -7.99
N THR A 246 -15.10 8.08 -7.87
CA THR A 246 -16.12 7.55 -6.94
C THR A 246 -15.59 7.30 -5.52
N GLY A 247 -14.32 7.59 -5.25
CA GLY A 247 -13.68 7.43 -3.94
C GLY A 247 -13.26 5.99 -3.60
N GLN A 248 -13.22 5.08 -4.58
CA GLN A 248 -12.76 3.71 -4.38
C GLN A 248 -11.23 3.63 -4.40
N SER A 249 -10.66 2.68 -3.66
CA SER A 249 -9.24 2.37 -3.71
C SER A 249 -8.85 1.85 -5.10
N LEU A 250 -7.76 2.38 -5.68
CA LEU A 250 -7.21 1.89 -6.94
C LEU A 250 -6.87 0.39 -6.89
N TRP A 251 -6.45 -0.09 -5.73
CA TRP A 251 -6.17 -1.52 -5.52
C TRP A 251 -7.44 -2.36 -5.58
N GLU A 252 -8.50 -1.95 -4.91
CA GLU A 252 -9.79 -2.68 -4.92
C GLU A 252 -10.37 -2.77 -6.32
N VAL A 253 -10.31 -1.67 -7.09
CA VAL A 253 -10.78 -1.66 -8.48
C VAL A 253 -9.93 -2.60 -9.34
N LEU A 254 -8.60 -2.56 -9.21
CA LEU A 254 -7.70 -3.46 -9.95
C LEU A 254 -8.00 -4.93 -9.65
N VAL A 255 -8.12 -5.29 -8.36
CA VAL A 255 -8.41 -6.67 -7.94
C VAL A 255 -9.78 -7.13 -8.47
N ALA A 256 -10.80 -6.27 -8.40
CA ALA A 256 -12.13 -6.59 -8.92
C ALA A 256 -12.13 -6.82 -10.45
N ASP A 257 -11.36 -6.01 -11.19
CA ASP A 257 -11.22 -6.16 -12.63
C ASP A 257 -10.43 -7.41 -13.02
N LEU A 258 -9.33 -7.70 -12.32
CA LEU A 258 -8.56 -8.95 -12.49
C LEU A 258 -9.40 -10.17 -12.12
N GLN A 259 -10.21 -10.09 -11.05
CA GLN A 259 -11.09 -11.18 -10.65
C GLN A 259 -12.15 -11.45 -11.73
N ARG A 260 -12.76 -10.41 -12.30
CA ARG A 260 -13.74 -10.56 -13.39
C ARG A 260 -13.14 -11.15 -14.66
N GLN A 261 -11.92 -10.73 -15.01
CA GLN A 261 -11.28 -11.10 -16.27
C GLN A 261 -10.55 -12.44 -16.21
N LEU A 262 -9.84 -12.72 -15.10
CA LEU A 262 -8.93 -13.85 -14.99
C LEU A 262 -9.34 -14.85 -13.92
N ALA A 263 -10.07 -14.44 -12.87
CA ALA A 263 -10.36 -15.22 -11.67
C ALA A 263 -9.10 -15.93 -11.13
N PRO A 264 -8.05 -15.18 -10.70
CA PRO A 264 -6.81 -15.76 -10.22
C PRO A 264 -6.98 -16.39 -8.84
N ASP A 265 -6.21 -17.45 -8.56
CA ASP A 265 -6.06 -18.01 -7.20
C ASP A 265 -5.15 -17.13 -6.35
N PHE A 266 -4.06 -16.62 -6.96
CA PHE A 266 -3.05 -15.82 -6.30
C PHE A 266 -2.74 -14.53 -7.07
N ILE A 267 -2.53 -13.45 -6.31
CA ILE A 267 -1.89 -12.22 -6.79
C ILE A 267 -0.56 -12.08 -6.05
N LEU A 268 0.56 -12.06 -6.78
CA LEU A 268 1.89 -11.86 -6.23
C LEU A 268 2.35 -10.44 -6.56
N VAL A 269 2.69 -9.65 -5.55
CA VAL A 269 3.05 -8.24 -5.71
C VAL A 269 4.55 -8.05 -5.47
N ASP A 270 5.28 -7.59 -6.49
CA ASP A 270 6.66 -7.12 -6.33
C ASP A 270 6.65 -5.68 -5.84
N SER A 271 6.99 -5.49 -4.58
CA SER A 271 6.86 -4.21 -3.90
C SER A 271 8.11 -3.34 -4.05
N ARG A 272 7.94 -2.03 -3.93
CA ARG A 272 9.03 -1.08 -3.74
C ARG A 272 9.76 -1.32 -2.42
N THR A 273 11.08 -1.14 -2.41
CA THR A 273 11.90 -1.25 -1.19
C THR A 273 11.81 -0.02 -0.30
N GLY A 274 11.95 -0.19 1.01
CA GLY A 274 12.05 0.89 1.98
C GLY A 274 10.71 1.54 2.38
N LEU A 275 10.77 2.44 3.36
CA LEU A 275 9.60 3.11 3.93
C LEU A 275 9.13 4.27 3.04
N ASN A 276 8.54 3.96 1.90
CA ASN A 276 7.96 4.92 0.96
C ASN A 276 6.44 4.66 0.78
N GLN A 277 5.77 5.52 0.02
CA GLN A 277 4.32 5.42 -0.16
C GLN A 277 3.88 4.11 -0.85
N TRP A 278 4.62 3.61 -1.84
CA TRP A 278 4.27 2.39 -2.57
C TRP A 278 4.55 1.14 -1.74
N GLY A 279 5.58 1.17 -0.88
CA GLY A 279 5.81 0.14 0.13
C GLY A 279 4.68 0.09 1.15
N ALA A 280 4.17 1.24 1.62
CA ALA A 280 2.98 1.28 2.46
C ALA A 280 1.75 0.71 1.74
N PHE A 281 1.52 1.12 0.49
CA PHE A 281 0.41 0.63 -0.32
C PHE A 281 0.42 -0.90 -0.45
N SER A 282 1.58 -1.47 -0.81
CA SER A 282 1.71 -2.91 -1.00
C SER A 282 1.51 -3.72 0.29
N LEU A 283 2.00 -3.21 1.43
CA LEU A 283 1.92 -3.91 2.71
C LEU A 283 0.61 -3.68 3.46
N LEU A 284 0.12 -2.43 3.49
CA LEU A 284 -1.01 -2.06 4.34
C LEU A 284 -2.35 -2.15 3.62
N GLN A 285 -2.36 -1.96 2.29
CA GLN A 285 -3.59 -2.01 1.50
C GLN A 285 -3.73 -3.30 0.70
N ALA A 286 -2.66 -3.79 0.05
CA ALA A 286 -2.74 -4.92 -0.87
C ALA A 286 -2.58 -6.28 -0.18
N ALA A 287 -1.62 -6.43 0.74
CA ALA A 287 -1.21 -7.73 1.25
C ALA A 287 -2.28 -8.43 2.11
N HIS A 288 -2.45 -9.73 1.86
CA HIS A 288 -2.99 -10.70 2.81
C HIS A 288 -1.85 -11.43 3.53
N GLU A 289 -0.73 -11.65 2.84
CA GLU A 289 0.50 -12.18 3.38
C GLU A 289 1.67 -11.32 2.91
N ALA A 290 2.62 -11.01 3.81
CA ALA A 290 3.79 -10.20 3.53
C ALA A 290 5.07 -11.03 3.70
N VAL A 291 5.72 -11.38 2.60
CA VAL A 291 7.03 -12.05 2.61
C VAL A 291 8.12 -10.99 2.64
N ILE A 292 8.78 -10.85 3.78
CA ILE A 292 9.75 -9.80 4.08
C ILE A 292 11.17 -10.36 3.95
N PHE A 293 11.89 -9.91 2.93
CA PHE A 293 13.28 -10.31 2.66
C PHE A 293 14.26 -9.44 3.44
N LEU A 294 15.16 -10.09 4.18
CA LEU A 294 16.13 -9.44 5.04
C LEU A 294 17.55 -9.95 4.77
N PHE A 295 18.46 -9.03 4.49
CA PHE A 295 19.89 -9.33 4.68
C PHE A 295 20.20 -9.38 6.18
N PRO A 296 20.96 -10.39 6.70
CA PRO A 296 21.15 -10.56 8.13
C PRO A 296 22.13 -9.53 8.74
N ASN A 297 21.65 -8.28 8.92
CA ASN A 297 22.38 -7.21 9.58
C ASN A 297 21.45 -6.35 10.46
N GLU A 298 22.05 -5.53 11.34
CA GLU A 298 21.30 -4.69 12.28
C GLU A 298 20.38 -3.66 11.63
N GLN A 299 20.76 -3.12 10.47
CA GLN A 299 19.94 -2.14 9.78
C GLN A 299 18.63 -2.75 9.28
N ASN A 300 18.71 -3.97 8.72
CA ASN A 300 17.52 -4.69 8.29
C ASN A 300 16.70 -5.19 9.47
N LEU A 301 17.35 -5.59 10.58
CA LEU A 301 16.65 -5.96 11.81
C LEU A 301 15.75 -4.82 12.32
N LYS A 302 16.30 -3.60 12.45
CA LYS A 302 15.50 -2.43 12.87
C LYS A 302 14.36 -2.11 11.89
N GLY A 303 14.62 -2.23 10.59
CA GLY A 303 13.59 -2.09 9.57
C GLY A 303 12.47 -3.13 9.72
N ALA A 304 12.83 -4.39 9.94
CA ALA A 304 11.87 -5.48 10.15
C ALA A 304 11.03 -5.28 11.40
N GLN A 305 11.62 -4.84 12.51
CA GLN A 305 10.89 -4.54 13.74
C GLN A 305 9.79 -3.49 13.50
N ILE A 306 10.13 -2.38 12.83
CA ILE A 306 9.15 -1.33 12.46
C ILE A 306 8.04 -1.91 11.57
N LEU A 307 8.41 -2.74 10.58
CA LEU A 307 7.43 -3.36 9.67
C LEU A 307 6.48 -4.31 10.41
N LEU A 308 6.98 -5.16 11.29
CA LEU A 308 6.17 -6.10 12.07
C LEU A 308 5.21 -5.35 13.01
N GLU A 309 5.68 -4.32 13.71
CA GLU A 309 4.81 -3.45 14.52
C GLU A 309 3.73 -2.77 13.68
N SER A 310 4.08 -2.32 12.48
CA SER A 310 3.15 -1.70 11.55
C SER A 310 2.07 -2.67 11.07
N LEU A 311 2.46 -3.85 10.61
CA LEU A 311 1.54 -4.90 10.16
C LEU A 311 0.59 -5.34 11.28
N ARG A 312 1.10 -5.47 12.51
CA ARG A 312 0.28 -5.77 13.68
C ARG A 312 -0.77 -4.69 13.95
N SER A 313 -0.39 -3.42 13.81
CA SER A 313 -1.31 -2.30 14.02
C SER A 313 -2.44 -2.26 12.99
N VAL A 314 -2.20 -2.74 11.77
CA VAL A 314 -3.23 -2.85 10.72
C VAL A 314 -4.06 -4.12 10.87
N ASN A 315 -3.47 -5.19 11.41
CA ASN A 315 -4.10 -6.50 11.58
C ASN A 315 -4.78 -7.02 10.29
N LYS A 316 -4.04 -6.98 9.17
CA LYS A 316 -4.53 -7.41 7.85
C LYS A 316 -3.63 -8.48 7.22
N ALA A 317 -2.32 -8.26 7.20
CA ALA A 317 -1.37 -9.14 6.54
C ALA A 317 -0.58 -9.97 7.55
N GLU A 318 -0.41 -11.26 7.25
CA GLU A 318 0.45 -12.17 8.00
C GLU A 318 1.89 -12.02 7.50
N PRO A 319 2.86 -11.70 8.37
CA PRO A 319 4.25 -11.56 7.96
C PRO A 319 4.98 -12.92 7.93
N ARG A 320 5.85 -13.07 6.93
CA ARG A 320 6.84 -14.15 6.84
C ARG A 320 8.21 -13.57 6.60
N ILE A 321 9.21 -14.04 7.33
CA ILE A 321 10.59 -13.55 7.21
C ILE A 321 11.41 -14.54 6.38
N VAL A 322 12.15 -13.99 5.41
CA VAL A 322 13.13 -14.72 4.60
C VAL A 322 14.48 -14.02 4.70
N PHE A 323 15.49 -14.70 5.23
CA PHE A 323 16.86 -14.20 5.19
C PHE A 323 17.48 -14.43 3.82
N SER A 324 17.82 -13.35 3.12
CA SER A 324 18.34 -13.41 1.75
C SER A 324 19.14 -12.14 1.38
N PRO A 325 20.25 -12.26 0.66
CA PRO A 325 21.03 -13.48 0.57
C PRO A 325 21.78 -13.74 1.88
N VAL A 326 21.88 -14.97 2.28
CA VAL A 326 22.81 -15.37 3.35
C VAL A 326 24.17 -15.58 2.72
N PRO A 327 25.17 -14.72 2.98
CA PRO A 327 26.45 -14.75 2.25
C PRO A 327 27.21 -16.06 2.44
N ASP A 328 27.03 -16.66 3.59
CA ASP A 328 27.73 -17.85 4.01
C ASP A 328 26.81 -18.72 4.87
N LEU A 329 26.54 -19.93 4.42
CA LEU A 329 25.80 -20.95 5.16
C LEU A 329 26.70 -21.73 6.13
N THR A 330 27.91 -21.20 6.44
CA THR A 330 28.78 -21.69 7.51
C THR A 330 28.32 -21.22 8.89
N GLU A 331 29.05 -21.65 9.93
CA GLU A 331 28.75 -21.29 11.32
C GLU A 331 28.57 -19.79 11.53
N THR A 332 29.37 -18.93 10.89
CA THR A 332 29.33 -17.47 11.08
C THR A 332 28.03 -16.87 10.50
N GLY A 333 27.67 -17.23 9.28
CA GLY A 333 26.43 -16.76 8.63
C GLY A 333 25.19 -17.23 9.36
N LEU A 334 25.15 -18.53 9.72
CA LEU A 334 24.04 -19.11 10.48
C LEU A 334 23.92 -18.52 11.89
N ALA A 335 25.05 -18.28 12.57
CA ALA A 335 25.04 -17.63 13.89
C ALA A 335 24.43 -16.21 13.82
N ARG A 336 24.71 -15.46 12.73
CA ARG A 336 24.13 -14.13 12.52
C ARG A 336 22.63 -14.20 12.27
N VAL A 337 22.18 -15.11 11.42
CA VAL A 337 20.75 -15.36 11.18
C VAL A 337 20.04 -15.71 12.48
N ARG A 338 20.58 -16.66 13.25
CA ARG A 338 20.01 -17.07 14.54
C ARG A 338 19.90 -15.90 15.53
N SER A 339 20.95 -15.07 15.63
CA SER A 339 20.92 -13.90 16.52
C SER A 339 19.80 -12.93 16.17
N ILE A 340 19.58 -12.65 14.88
CA ILE A 340 18.51 -11.75 14.43
C ILE A 340 17.13 -12.44 14.58
N TRP A 341 17.05 -13.73 14.31
CA TRP A 341 15.82 -14.50 14.46
C TRP A 341 15.32 -14.52 15.91
N GLN A 342 16.23 -14.62 16.88
CA GLN A 342 15.88 -14.55 18.30
C GLN A 342 15.20 -13.23 18.70
N GLU A 343 15.49 -12.14 17.98
CA GLU A 343 14.83 -10.85 18.20
C GLU A 343 13.51 -10.71 17.44
N LEU A 344 13.36 -11.37 16.29
CA LEU A 344 12.16 -11.24 15.46
C LEU A 344 11.08 -12.29 15.77
N SER A 345 11.47 -13.50 16.16
CA SER A 345 10.50 -14.59 16.40
C SER A 345 9.45 -14.28 17.47
N PRO A 346 9.76 -13.57 18.59
CA PRO A 346 8.73 -13.18 19.55
C PRO A 346 7.72 -12.17 18.99
N LEU A 347 8.13 -11.35 18.00
CA LEU A 347 7.23 -10.41 17.33
C LEU A 347 6.33 -11.15 16.33
N LEU A 348 6.87 -12.15 15.64
CA LEU A 348 6.11 -12.99 14.70
C LEU A 348 5.07 -13.85 15.41
N ALA A 349 5.39 -14.39 16.58
CA ALA A 349 4.46 -15.18 17.38
C ALA A 349 3.16 -14.42 17.74
N GLN A 350 3.18 -13.09 17.73
CA GLN A 350 2.00 -12.27 18.00
C GLN A 350 0.98 -12.23 16.84
N PHE A 351 1.32 -12.78 15.68
CA PHE A 351 0.41 -12.91 14.53
C PHE A 351 -0.30 -14.27 14.48
N THR A 352 0.15 -15.24 15.25
CA THR A 352 -0.50 -16.55 15.35
C THR A 352 -1.74 -16.40 16.23
N PRO A 353 -2.95 -16.82 15.77
CA PRO A 353 -4.14 -16.83 16.61
C PRO A 353 -3.92 -17.69 17.85
N GLU A 354 -4.33 -17.23 19.04
CA GLU A 354 -4.28 -18.00 20.30
C GLU A 354 -5.08 -19.31 20.22
N ASP A 355 -6.06 -19.40 19.31
CA ASP A 355 -6.93 -20.55 19.07
C ASP A 355 -6.52 -21.40 17.84
N ALA A 356 -5.30 -21.28 17.34
CA ALA A 356 -4.83 -22.20 16.30
C ALA A 356 -4.87 -23.62 16.88
N PRO A 357 -5.63 -24.59 16.29
CA PRO A 357 -5.68 -25.93 16.80
C PRO A 357 -4.26 -26.48 16.84
N GLU A 358 -3.84 -26.94 18.02
CA GLU A 358 -2.61 -27.75 18.12
C GLU A 358 -2.77 -28.88 17.11
N SER A 359 -1.86 -28.98 16.16
CA SER A 359 -1.86 -30.07 15.19
C SER A 359 -1.87 -31.39 15.97
N ASP A 360 -2.89 -32.22 15.68
CA ASP A 360 -3.09 -33.50 16.36
C ASP A 360 -1.79 -34.31 16.33
N PRO A 361 -1.27 -34.80 17.47
CA PRO A 361 -0.03 -35.58 17.48
C PRO A 361 -0.07 -36.83 16.59
N ASP A 362 -1.28 -37.34 16.29
CA ASP A 362 -1.48 -38.55 15.48
C ASP A 362 -1.41 -38.31 13.96
N ASP A 363 -1.47 -37.06 13.48
CA ASP A 363 -1.28 -36.72 12.06
C ASP A 363 0.23 -36.61 11.65
N ARG A 364 1.16 -36.90 12.56
CA ARG A 364 2.62 -36.80 12.35
C ARG A 364 3.28 -38.05 11.75
N GLU A 365 2.52 -39.08 11.41
CA GLU A 365 3.07 -40.29 10.79
C GLU A 365 2.98 -40.21 9.25
N GLN A 366 3.69 -39.39 8.58
CA GLN A 366 4.19 -39.58 7.19
C GLN A 366 4.51 -38.29 6.41
N GLU A 367 4.76 -37.18 7.06
CA GLU A 367 5.38 -36.04 6.35
C GLU A 367 6.71 -35.72 7.00
N ASP A 368 7.74 -35.66 6.14
CA ASP A 368 9.11 -35.34 6.45
C ASP A 368 9.24 -34.20 7.47
N ASP A 369 10.22 -34.33 8.33
CA ASP A 369 10.73 -33.50 9.45
C ASP A 369 10.78 -31.97 9.22
N ASP A 370 9.73 -31.37 8.69
CA ASP A 370 9.59 -29.93 8.48
C ASP A 370 8.60 -29.33 9.48
N ALA A 371 9.07 -29.21 10.73
CA ALA A 371 8.48 -28.28 11.69
C ALA A 371 8.70 -26.85 11.18
N TRP A 372 7.84 -26.37 10.30
CA TRP A 372 7.84 -25.03 9.70
C TRP A 372 7.62 -23.89 10.72
N GLY A 373 7.67 -24.20 12.02
CA GLY A 373 7.41 -23.26 13.11
C GLY A 373 8.63 -22.64 13.77
N GLU A 374 9.80 -23.28 13.76
CA GLU A 374 10.93 -22.89 14.61
C GLU A 374 12.15 -22.35 13.87
N ASP A 375 12.36 -22.70 12.59
CA ASP A 375 13.54 -22.27 11.83
C ASP A 375 13.23 -21.16 10.81
N PRO A 376 14.11 -20.15 10.71
CA PRO A 376 13.94 -19.07 9.73
C PRO A 376 14.14 -19.56 8.30
N LEU A 377 13.31 -19.09 7.37
CA LEU A 377 13.51 -19.32 5.94
C LEU A 377 14.81 -18.62 5.48
N MET A 378 15.65 -19.32 4.73
CA MET A 378 16.95 -18.82 4.29
C MET A 378 17.17 -19.10 2.79
N VAL A 379 17.72 -18.09 2.10
CA VAL A 379 18.22 -18.22 0.73
C VAL A 379 19.72 -17.92 0.73
N GLY A 380 20.52 -18.93 0.37
CA GLY A 380 21.97 -18.79 0.26
C GLY A 380 22.39 -17.93 -0.93
N TYR A 381 23.50 -17.21 -0.80
CA TYR A 381 24.07 -16.46 -1.91
C TYR A 381 24.61 -17.40 -2.98
N THR A 382 24.10 -17.25 -4.19
CA THR A 382 24.55 -18.01 -5.36
C THR A 382 25.07 -17.04 -6.41
N PRO A 383 26.41 -16.96 -6.65
CA PRO A 383 27.00 -15.96 -7.56
C PRO A 383 26.45 -16.02 -8.99
N THR A 384 26.11 -17.20 -9.48
CA THR A 384 25.52 -17.40 -10.82
C THR A 384 24.15 -16.76 -10.98
N ILE A 385 23.34 -16.71 -9.93
CA ILE A 385 22.03 -16.06 -9.96
C ILE A 385 22.16 -14.54 -9.90
N ALA A 386 23.19 -14.05 -9.20
CA ALA A 386 23.43 -12.60 -9.06
C ALA A 386 23.93 -11.93 -10.37
N LEU A 387 24.35 -12.71 -11.35
CA LEU A 387 24.87 -12.25 -12.65
C LEU A 387 23.87 -12.48 -13.80
N ALA A 388 22.76 -13.13 -13.55
CA ALA A 388 21.68 -13.38 -14.51
C ALA A 388 20.65 -12.23 -14.46
#